data_c3914fdcbd3f13dcc5a725ab6ffb447b
#
_entry.id   c3914fdcbd3f13dcc5a725ab6ffb447b
#
_cell.length_a   1.000
_cell.length_b   1.000
_cell.length_c   1.000
_cell.angle_alpha   90.00
_cell.angle_beta   90.00
_cell.angle_gamma   90.00
#
_symmetry.space_group_name_H-M   'P 1'
#
loop_
_entity.id
_entity.type
_entity.pdbx_description
1 polymer ?
#
loop_
_entity_poly.entity_id
_entity_poly.type
_entity_poly.pdbx_seq_one_letter_code
_entity_poly.pdbx_strand_id
1 'polypeptide(L)'
;AYLMGHSSGGHLAMMAVLHNACGMIEMPNVKGVILESASSDILICSNEPLPPWMSVRPSTVLLGIDSIEGNEEIAYKASCTSLISDDIILPPVLMFHCINDPVVSVENSRTLYEKLEEKNHSVEYYEIKDWDEHGGNIYFSETVLTIIQDFIKKTK
;
A
#
# COMPACT_ATOMS: atom_id res chain seq x y z
N ALA A 1 11.94 12.20 -7.92
CA ALA A 1 12.16 10.89 -7.32
C ALA A 1 10.92 10.02 -7.50
N TYR A 2 11.08 8.70 -7.33
CA TYR A 2 9.99 7.73 -7.18
C TYR A 2 10.14 7.06 -5.83
N LEU A 3 9.03 6.76 -5.16
CA LEU A 3 9.02 5.90 -3.99
C LEU A 3 8.52 4.52 -4.41
N MET A 4 9.17 3.49 -3.92
CA MET A 4 8.77 2.11 -4.17
C MET A 4 8.84 1.32 -2.87
N GLY A 5 7.85 0.49 -2.60
CA GLY A 5 7.84 -0.32 -1.40
C GLY A 5 7.00 -1.58 -1.51
N HIS A 6 7.50 -2.64 -0.86
CA HIS A 6 6.83 -3.92 -0.73
C HIS A 6 6.28 -4.07 0.70
N SER A 7 5.07 -4.66 0.84
CA SER A 7 4.47 -4.99 2.14
C SER A 7 4.37 -3.75 3.05
N SER A 8 4.94 -3.79 4.24
CA SER A 8 5.04 -2.64 5.16
C SER A 8 5.84 -1.47 4.57
N GLY A 9 6.81 -1.73 3.69
CA GLY A 9 7.51 -0.70 2.95
C GLY A 9 6.60 0.04 1.97
N GLY A 10 5.63 -0.65 1.38
CA GLY A 10 4.57 -0.05 0.56
C GLY A 10 3.65 0.85 1.39
N HIS A 11 3.25 0.40 2.58
CA HIS A 11 2.52 1.23 3.54
C HIS A 11 3.28 2.53 3.86
N LEU A 12 4.57 2.41 4.23
CA LEU A 12 5.40 3.58 4.54
C LEU A 12 5.56 4.53 3.35
N ALA A 13 5.76 4.00 2.14
CA ALA A 13 5.87 4.81 0.93
C ALA A 13 4.59 5.60 0.65
N MET A 14 3.42 4.96 0.79
CA MET A 14 2.13 5.63 0.58
C MET A 14 1.84 6.63 1.70
N MET A 15 2.05 6.28 2.97
CA MET A 15 1.88 7.20 4.10
C MET A 15 2.77 8.43 3.98
N ALA A 16 4.01 8.29 3.50
CA ALA A 16 4.91 9.41 3.31
C ALA A 16 4.34 10.44 2.31
N VAL A 17 3.85 10.01 1.15
CA VAL A 17 3.26 10.95 0.18
C VAL A 17 1.93 11.52 0.64
N LEU A 18 1.13 10.76 1.39
CA LEU A 18 -0.11 11.24 1.99
C LEU A 18 0.18 12.33 3.03
N HIS A 19 1.11 12.09 3.95
CA HIS A 19 1.50 13.09 4.96
C HIS A 19 2.10 14.35 4.31
N ASN A 20 2.88 14.20 3.24
CA ASN A 20 3.38 15.35 2.47
C ASN A 20 2.22 16.12 1.80
N ALA A 21 1.28 15.42 1.19
CA ALA A 21 0.11 16.05 0.55
C ALA A 21 -0.81 16.77 1.55
N CYS A 22 -0.91 16.25 2.78
CA CYS A 22 -1.61 16.89 3.89
C CYS A 22 -0.81 18.00 4.60
N GLY A 23 0.41 18.31 4.15
CA GLY A 23 1.27 19.34 4.76
C GLY A 23 1.86 18.98 6.13
N MET A 24 1.84 17.69 6.50
CA MET A 24 2.39 17.22 7.78
C MET A 24 3.91 17.05 7.76
N ILE A 25 4.46 16.76 6.59
CA ILE A 25 5.91 16.67 6.35
C ILE A 25 6.26 17.37 5.04
N GLU A 26 7.52 17.71 4.85
CA GLU A 26 8.04 18.24 3.59
C GLU A 26 8.93 17.20 2.92
N MET A 27 8.64 16.89 1.66
CA MET A 27 9.39 15.92 0.86
C MET A 27 9.85 16.53 -0.47
N PRO A 28 10.97 16.03 -1.04
CA PRO A 28 11.36 16.39 -2.39
C PRO A 28 10.27 15.95 -3.39
N ASN A 29 10.25 16.57 -4.58
CA ASN A 29 9.28 16.27 -5.63
C ASN A 29 9.26 14.76 -5.98
N VAL A 30 8.19 14.07 -5.58
CA VAL A 30 7.92 12.68 -5.90
C VAL A 30 7.10 12.63 -7.18
N LYS A 31 7.58 11.89 -8.18
CA LYS A 31 6.97 11.76 -9.51
C LYS A 31 5.98 10.60 -9.61
N GLY A 32 6.09 9.62 -8.73
CA GLY A 32 5.21 8.48 -8.65
C GLY A 32 5.52 7.58 -7.47
N VAL A 33 4.54 6.75 -7.11
CA VAL A 33 4.63 5.75 -6.04
C VAL A 33 4.36 4.38 -6.62
N ILE A 34 5.16 3.39 -6.26
CA ILE A 34 5.02 2.00 -6.72
C ILE A 34 4.85 1.12 -5.48
N LEU A 35 3.73 0.42 -5.41
CA LEU A 35 3.34 -0.40 -4.27
C LEU A 35 3.26 -1.88 -4.67
N GLU A 36 3.94 -2.73 -3.94
CA GLU A 36 3.95 -4.17 -4.13
C GLU A 36 3.41 -4.86 -2.89
N SER A 37 2.26 -5.55 -2.98
CA SER A 37 1.57 -6.22 -1.86
C SER A 37 1.55 -5.35 -0.58
N ALA A 38 1.19 -4.08 -0.70
CA ALA A 38 1.25 -3.13 0.42
C ALA A 38 0.19 -3.43 1.47
N SER A 39 0.57 -3.40 2.75
CA SER A 39 -0.35 -3.47 3.91
C SER A 39 -0.96 -2.09 4.17
N SER A 40 -1.75 -1.60 3.22
CA SER A 40 -2.23 -0.21 3.17
C SER A 40 -3.35 0.12 4.15
N ASP A 41 -4.08 -0.89 4.63
CA ASP A 41 -5.16 -0.73 5.60
C ASP A 41 -4.90 -1.58 6.85
N ILE A 42 -4.68 -0.91 7.97
CA ILE A 42 -4.31 -1.55 9.24
C ILE A 42 -5.49 -2.32 9.85
N LEU A 43 -6.73 -1.89 9.61
CA LEU A 43 -7.92 -2.61 10.08
C LEU A 43 -8.10 -3.91 9.31
N ILE A 44 -7.92 -3.91 7.98
CA ILE A 44 -7.94 -5.13 7.17
C ILE A 44 -6.84 -6.08 7.65
N CYS A 45 -5.59 -5.62 7.72
CA CYS A 45 -4.46 -6.44 8.20
C CYS A 45 -4.69 -7.02 9.60
N SER A 46 -5.45 -6.33 10.43
CA SER A 46 -5.70 -6.74 11.81
C SER A 46 -6.79 -7.81 11.93
N ASN A 47 -7.72 -7.86 10.98
CA ASN A 47 -8.82 -8.82 10.96
C ASN A 47 -8.47 -10.14 10.25
N GLU A 48 -7.34 -10.19 9.56
CA GLU A 48 -6.89 -11.39 8.86
C GLU A 48 -6.28 -12.41 9.82
N PRO A 49 -6.42 -13.72 9.53
CA PRO A 49 -5.75 -14.74 10.33
C PRO A 49 -4.23 -14.56 10.24
N LEU A 50 -3.54 -14.69 11.37
CA LEU A 50 -2.07 -14.70 11.38
C LEU A 50 -1.55 -15.95 10.67
N PRO A 51 -0.56 -15.80 9.77
CA PRO A 51 0.16 -16.96 9.23
C PRO A 51 0.74 -17.84 10.36
N PRO A 52 0.77 -19.18 10.22
CA PRO A 52 1.18 -20.11 11.29
C PRO A 52 2.60 -19.88 11.84
N TRP A 53 3.47 -19.26 11.04
CA TRP A 53 4.86 -18.94 11.44
C TRP A 53 5.00 -17.60 12.15
N MET A 54 3.92 -16.83 12.26
CA MET A 54 3.92 -15.50 12.85
C MET A 54 3.28 -15.53 14.23
N SER A 55 4.03 -15.19 15.26
CA SER A 55 3.57 -15.22 16.66
C SER A 55 2.98 -13.90 17.15
N VAL A 56 3.26 -12.79 16.44
CA VAL A 56 2.81 -11.45 16.82
C VAL A 56 2.26 -10.74 15.59
N ARG A 57 1.17 -10.03 15.76
CA ARG A 57 0.52 -9.27 14.70
C ARG A 57 1.32 -7.99 14.37
N PRO A 58 1.82 -7.83 13.13
CA PRO A 58 2.62 -6.64 12.78
C PRO A 58 1.91 -5.31 13.01
N SER A 59 0.60 -5.26 12.80
CA SER A 59 -0.21 -4.06 13.00
C SER A 59 -0.23 -3.60 14.47
N THR A 60 -0.30 -4.51 15.45
CA THR A 60 -0.26 -4.15 16.87
C THR A 60 1.14 -3.68 17.27
N VAL A 61 2.18 -4.30 16.74
CA VAL A 61 3.57 -3.85 16.96
C VAL A 61 3.79 -2.45 16.39
N LEU A 62 3.32 -2.20 15.17
CA LEU A 62 3.42 -0.89 14.52
C LEU A 62 2.77 0.21 15.36
N LEU A 63 1.61 -0.08 15.94
CA LEU A 63 0.83 0.89 16.71
C LEU A 63 1.26 0.96 18.19
N GLY A 64 2.09 0.04 18.68
CA GLY A 64 2.49 -0.03 20.08
C GLY A 64 1.33 -0.38 21.01
N ILE A 65 0.39 -1.23 20.57
CA ILE A 65 -0.81 -1.64 21.29
C ILE A 65 -0.87 -3.16 21.44
N ASP A 66 -1.58 -3.65 22.43
CA ASP A 66 -1.75 -5.10 22.66
C ASP A 66 -2.83 -5.72 21.77
N SER A 67 -3.87 -4.96 21.42
CA SER A 67 -5.00 -5.39 20.60
C SER A 67 -5.55 -4.22 19.77
N ILE A 68 -6.13 -4.54 18.62
CA ILE A 68 -6.90 -3.58 17.82
C ILE A 68 -8.28 -3.31 18.47
N GLU A 69 -8.86 -4.32 19.14
CA GLU A 69 -10.10 -4.14 19.87
C GLU A 69 -9.97 -3.00 20.88
N GLY A 70 -10.84 -2.01 20.76
CA GLY A 70 -10.79 -0.77 21.56
C GLY A 70 -9.76 0.27 21.08
N ASN A 71 -9.01 0.00 20.01
CA ASN A 71 -8.03 0.89 19.40
C ASN A 71 -8.26 1.10 17.89
N GLU A 72 -9.50 0.88 17.42
CA GLU A 72 -9.85 0.94 15.99
C GLU A 72 -9.60 2.32 15.39
N GLU A 73 -9.79 3.38 16.17
CA GLU A 73 -9.55 4.76 15.73
C GLU A 73 -8.06 5.00 15.42
N ILE A 74 -7.16 4.46 16.23
CA ILE A 74 -5.71 4.56 15.99
C ILE A 74 -5.33 3.77 14.74
N ALA A 75 -5.87 2.55 14.59
CA ALA A 75 -5.65 1.71 13.43
C ALA A 75 -6.17 2.37 12.14
N TYR A 76 -7.36 2.97 12.18
CA TYR A 76 -7.91 3.73 11.06
C TYR A 76 -7.00 4.90 10.67
N LYS A 77 -6.57 5.72 11.63
CA LYS A 77 -5.67 6.86 11.37
C LYS A 77 -4.31 6.45 10.81
N ALA A 78 -3.86 5.24 11.09
CA ALA A 78 -2.63 4.68 10.55
C ALA A 78 -2.84 3.99 9.19
N SER A 79 -4.07 3.88 8.69
CA SER A 79 -4.39 3.32 7.37
C SER A 79 -4.27 4.39 6.29
N CYS A 80 -3.70 4.05 5.14
CA CYS A 80 -3.53 4.98 4.02
C CYS A 80 -4.88 5.56 3.56
N THR A 81 -5.93 4.75 3.56
CA THR A 81 -7.29 5.13 3.14
C THR A 81 -7.88 6.28 3.94
N SER A 82 -7.45 6.46 5.20
CA SER A 82 -7.96 7.51 6.11
C SER A 82 -7.58 8.94 5.70
N LEU A 83 -6.50 9.10 4.95
CA LEU A 83 -5.95 10.40 4.56
C LEU A 83 -6.30 10.79 3.11
N ILE A 84 -6.92 9.89 2.32
CA ILE A 84 -7.23 10.14 0.92
C ILE A 84 -8.52 10.97 0.82
N SER A 85 -8.42 12.17 0.26
CA SER A 85 -9.54 13.09 0.01
C SER A 85 -9.39 13.79 -1.34
N ASP A 86 -10.46 14.46 -1.79
CA ASP A 86 -10.43 15.23 -3.06
C ASP A 86 -9.57 16.50 -2.96
N ASP A 87 -9.26 16.95 -1.75
CA ASP A 87 -8.54 18.22 -1.51
C ASP A 87 -7.02 18.09 -1.57
N ILE A 88 -6.48 16.87 -1.65
CA ILE A 88 -5.04 16.64 -1.70
C ILE A 88 -4.56 16.31 -3.12
N ILE A 89 -3.32 16.64 -3.41
CA ILE A 89 -2.67 16.30 -4.68
C ILE A 89 -1.65 15.20 -4.43
N LEU A 90 -1.90 14.02 -5.02
CA LEU A 90 -0.99 12.88 -4.95
C LEU A 90 -0.21 12.70 -6.25
N PRO A 91 1.03 12.21 -6.20
CA PRO A 91 1.69 11.69 -7.39
C PRO A 91 0.94 10.46 -7.91
N PRO A 92 1.05 10.14 -9.22
CA PRO A 92 0.49 8.90 -9.75
C PRO A 92 0.94 7.66 -8.96
N VAL A 93 0.03 6.71 -8.77
CA VAL A 93 0.27 5.48 -8.01
C VAL A 93 0.19 4.27 -8.95
N LEU A 94 1.18 3.39 -8.87
CA LEU A 94 1.18 2.08 -9.54
C LEU A 94 1.15 0.99 -8.47
N MET A 95 0.24 0.03 -8.60
CA MET A 95 0.04 -1.01 -7.60
C MET A 95 0.06 -2.40 -8.21
N PHE A 96 0.70 -3.32 -7.50
CA PHE A 96 0.68 -4.77 -7.79
C PHE A 96 0.31 -5.55 -6.54
N HIS A 97 -0.50 -6.59 -6.68
CA HIS A 97 -0.80 -7.53 -5.59
C HIS A 97 -1.06 -8.93 -6.10
N CYS A 98 -0.51 -9.93 -5.42
CA CYS A 98 -0.80 -11.33 -5.69
C CYS A 98 -2.16 -11.70 -5.10
N ILE A 99 -3.08 -12.28 -5.89
CA ILE A 99 -4.46 -12.56 -5.43
C ILE A 99 -4.47 -13.53 -4.25
N ASN A 100 -3.58 -14.51 -4.28
CA ASN A 100 -3.48 -15.55 -3.24
C ASN A 100 -2.36 -15.25 -2.22
N ASP A 101 -2.03 -13.98 -2.00
CA ASP A 101 -1.01 -13.58 -1.03
C ASP A 101 -1.34 -14.10 0.37
N PRO A 102 -0.50 -14.97 0.98
CA PRO A 102 -0.79 -15.61 2.25
C PRO A 102 -0.45 -14.75 3.47
N VAL A 103 0.05 -13.54 3.29
CA VAL A 103 0.53 -12.66 4.38
C VAL A 103 -0.26 -11.36 4.44
N VAL A 104 -0.46 -10.72 3.29
CA VAL A 104 -1.25 -9.49 3.17
C VAL A 104 -2.35 -9.74 2.16
N SER A 105 -3.59 -9.72 2.60
CA SER A 105 -4.74 -9.93 1.71
C SER A 105 -4.78 -8.89 0.59
N VAL A 106 -5.13 -9.33 -0.59
CA VAL A 106 -5.36 -8.51 -1.77
C VAL A 106 -6.39 -7.39 -1.52
N GLU A 107 -7.28 -7.57 -0.54
CA GLU A 107 -8.27 -6.56 -0.15
C GLU A 107 -7.62 -5.24 0.31
N ASN A 108 -6.40 -5.27 0.84
CA ASN A 108 -5.63 -4.06 1.13
C ASN A 108 -5.44 -3.19 -0.13
N SER A 109 -5.03 -3.80 -1.24
CA SER A 109 -4.84 -3.07 -2.49
C SER A 109 -6.15 -2.72 -3.17
N ARG A 110 -7.16 -3.58 -3.12
CA ARG A 110 -8.49 -3.29 -3.68
C ARG A 110 -9.12 -2.07 -3.02
N THR A 111 -9.16 -2.05 -1.69
CA THR A 111 -9.71 -0.93 -0.91
C THR A 111 -8.95 0.37 -1.17
N LEU A 112 -7.61 0.31 -1.24
CA LEU A 112 -6.79 1.47 -1.55
C LEU A 112 -7.05 1.97 -2.99
N TYR A 113 -7.12 1.07 -3.97
CA TYR A 113 -7.42 1.38 -5.36
C TYR A 113 -8.79 2.06 -5.51
N GLU A 114 -9.84 1.45 -4.94
CA GLU A 114 -11.20 1.99 -4.96
C GLU A 114 -11.25 3.39 -4.34
N LYS A 115 -10.54 3.60 -3.23
CA LYS A 115 -10.50 4.90 -2.57
C LYS A 115 -9.79 5.96 -3.39
N LEU A 116 -8.68 5.62 -4.05
CA LEU A 116 -7.96 6.51 -4.94
C LEU A 116 -8.81 6.87 -6.18
N GLU A 117 -9.50 5.89 -6.79
CA GLU A 117 -10.42 6.15 -7.91
C GLU A 117 -11.62 7.00 -7.51
N GLU A 118 -12.27 6.68 -6.36
CA GLU A 118 -13.39 7.46 -5.83
C GLU A 118 -13.03 8.95 -5.69
N LYS A 119 -11.78 9.23 -5.30
CA LYS A 119 -11.26 10.59 -5.08
C LYS A 119 -10.52 11.17 -6.31
N ASN A 120 -10.67 10.56 -7.48
CA ASN A 120 -10.11 11.02 -8.76
C ASN A 120 -8.58 11.15 -8.79
N HIS A 121 -7.86 10.36 -7.98
CA HIS A 121 -6.42 10.28 -8.04
C HIS A 121 -5.95 9.33 -9.16
N SER A 122 -4.81 9.64 -9.77
CA SER A 122 -4.23 8.80 -10.83
C SER A 122 -3.66 7.50 -10.26
N VAL A 123 -4.26 6.36 -10.62
CA VAL A 123 -3.84 5.03 -10.14
C VAL A 123 -3.91 3.99 -11.26
N GLU A 124 -2.90 3.13 -11.33
CA GLU A 124 -2.88 1.90 -12.13
C GLU A 124 -2.74 0.71 -11.17
N TYR A 125 -3.59 -0.32 -11.30
CA TYR A 125 -3.57 -1.50 -10.42
C TYR A 125 -3.58 -2.80 -11.20
N TYR A 126 -2.69 -3.72 -10.83
CA TYR A 126 -2.51 -5.03 -11.46
C TYR A 126 -2.57 -6.15 -10.43
N GLU A 127 -3.54 -7.07 -10.57
CA GLU A 127 -3.63 -8.29 -9.79
C GLU A 127 -2.86 -9.43 -10.49
N ILE A 128 -2.00 -10.10 -9.74
CA ILE A 128 -1.20 -11.24 -10.20
C ILE A 128 -1.91 -12.52 -9.77
N LYS A 129 -2.36 -13.34 -10.74
CA LYS A 129 -3.25 -14.49 -10.49
C LYS A 129 -2.52 -15.79 -10.21
N ASP A 130 -1.38 -16.00 -10.83
CA ASP A 130 -0.68 -17.29 -10.83
C ASP A 130 0.54 -17.27 -9.89
N TRP A 131 0.36 -16.68 -8.70
CA TRP A 131 1.42 -16.56 -7.71
C TRP A 131 0.83 -16.63 -6.28
N ASP A 132 1.30 -17.59 -5.50
CA ASP A 132 0.77 -17.91 -4.16
C ASP A 132 1.73 -17.52 -3.02
N GLU A 133 2.62 -16.55 -3.27
CA GLU A 133 3.59 -16.05 -2.29
C GLU A 133 3.34 -14.56 -2.01
N HIS A 134 3.87 -14.10 -0.87
CA HIS A 134 3.88 -12.69 -0.53
C HIS A 134 4.96 -11.94 -1.33
N GLY A 135 4.69 -11.70 -2.60
CA GLY A 135 5.62 -11.03 -3.50
C GLY A 135 6.83 -11.87 -3.92
N GLY A 136 8.03 -11.37 -3.63
CA GLY A 136 9.27 -12.06 -3.99
C GLY A 136 9.63 -11.91 -5.46
N ASN A 137 10.09 -13.01 -6.10
CA ASN A 137 10.64 -12.98 -7.46
C ASN A 137 9.65 -12.52 -8.54
N ILE A 138 8.35 -12.59 -8.31
CA ILE A 138 7.35 -12.16 -9.29
C ILE A 138 7.49 -10.66 -9.64
N TYR A 139 7.87 -9.83 -8.67
CA TYR A 139 8.06 -8.40 -8.89
C TYR A 139 9.32 -8.07 -9.70
N PHE A 140 10.21 -9.04 -9.87
CA PHE A 140 11.37 -8.95 -10.78
C PHE A 140 11.12 -9.62 -12.14
N SER A 141 9.89 -10.06 -12.43
CA SER A 141 9.54 -10.61 -13.74
C SER A 141 9.62 -9.55 -14.83
N GLU A 142 9.92 -9.96 -16.05
CA GLU A 142 10.01 -9.06 -17.21
C GLU A 142 8.71 -8.26 -17.40
N THR A 143 7.55 -8.90 -17.16
CA THR A 143 6.24 -8.26 -17.28
C THR A 143 6.09 -7.11 -16.29
N VAL A 144 6.34 -7.36 -14.98
CA VAL A 144 6.22 -6.33 -13.95
C VAL A 144 7.21 -5.20 -14.18
N LEU A 145 8.48 -5.54 -14.48
CA LEU A 145 9.51 -4.53 -14.76
C LEU A 145 9.19 -3.68 -15.98
N THR A 146 8.57 -4.26 -17.00
CA THR A 146 8.12 -3.50 -18.19
C THR A 146 7.02 -2.51 -17.82
N ILE A 147 6.02 -2.92 -17.05
CA ILE A 147 4.95 -2.03 -16.56
C ILE A 147 5.53 -0.88 -15.73
N ILE A 148 6.45 -1.19 -14.82
CA ILE A 148 7.14 -0.17 -14.02
C ILE A 148 7.91 0.82 -14.90
N GLN A 149 8.65 0.33 -15.90
CA GLN A 149 9.39 1.20 -16.82
C GLN A 149 8.45 2.12 -17.61
N ASP A 150 7.31 1.61 -18.06
CA ASP A 150 6.34 2.40 -18.81
C ASP A 150 5.63 3.42 -17.92
N PHE A 151 5.30 3.06 -16.70
CA PHE A 151 4.81 4.01 -15.68
C PHE A 151 5.82 5.16 -15.45
N ILE A 152 7.09 4.84 -15.25
CA ILE A 152 8.15 5.85 -15.07
C ILE A 152 8.29 6.75 -16.30
N LYS A 153 8.16 6.20 -17.54
CA LYS A 153 8.22 7.03 -18.76
C LYS A 153 7.04 8.00 -18.88
N LYS A 154 5.83 7.56 -18.49
CA LYS A 154 4.62 8.39 -18.55
C LYS A 154 4.60 9.53 -17.52
N THR A 155 5.28 9.35 -16.37
CA THR A 155 5.21 10.25 -15.20
C THR A 155 6.47 11.11 -14.97
N LYS A 156 7.38 11.12 -15.95
CA LYS A 156 8.64 11.92 -15.94
C LYS A 156 8.44 13.43 -15.88
#